data_79a82f9e2cd33bf684df5096d40404b7
#
_entry.id   79a82f9e2cd33bf684df5096d40404b7
#
_cell.length_a   1.000
_cell.length_b   1.000
_cell.length_c   1.000
_cell.angle_alpha   90.00
_cell.angle_beta   90.00
_cell.angle_gamma   90.00
#
_symmetry.space_group_name_H-M   'P 1'
#
loop_
_entity.id
_entity.type
_entity.pdbx_description
1 polymer ?
#
loop_
_entity_poly.entity_id
_entity_poly.type
_entity_poly.pdbx_seq_one_letter_code
_entity_poly.pdbx_strand_id
1 'polypeptide(L)'
;MTALASRGQLRASFIRWALFTVPLVVLLGFLSGQLSGSGAGSFWFQSLEKPAIFPPPMWFGIVWTILYVLMGLALALVCAAWGARGRGLAIAFFALQFVVNLAWSPVFFAMHDMRAALIVIGVLDVLVLITIVLFWRVRKLAAVLLLPYLAWIVFATVLNWQFLELNPGGGIEGPANGAVERFEL
;
A
#
# COMPACT_ATOMS: atom_id res chain seq x y z
N MET A 1 42.93 7.53 3.32
CA MET A 1 42.25 8.30 4.39
C MET A 1 40.77 8.34 4.08
N THR A 2 39.99 7.51 4.74
CA THR A 2 38.52 7.55 4.61
C THR A 2 37.99 8.69 5.48
N ALA A 3 37.67 9.83 4.87
CA ALA A 3 37.06 10.95 5.57
C ALA A 3 35.67 10.53 6.09
N LEU A 4 35.53 10.49 7.41
CA LEU A 4 34.23 10.25 8.05
C LEU A 4 33.30 11.42 7.72
N ALA A 5 32.13 11.11 7.17
CA ALA A 5 31.15 12.12 6.84
C ALA A 5 30.69 12.90 8.09
N SER A 6 30.68 14.23 8.01
CA SER A 6 30.20 15.08 9.10
C SER A 6 28.68 14.88 9.34
N ARG A 7 28.21 15.20 10.55
CA ARG A 7 26.76 15.16 10.87
C ARG A 7 25.94 16.04 9.92
N GLY A 8 26.49 17.16 9.48
CA GLY A 8 25.84 18.05 8.49
C GLY A 8 25.71 17.40 7.12
N GLN A 9 26.74 16.69 6.64
CA GLN A 9 26.70 15.96 5.38
C GLN A 9 25.70 14.82 5.40
N LEU A 10 25.58 14.09 6.54
CA LEU A 10 24.58 13.02 6.68
C LEU A 10 23.15 13.58 6.68
N ARG A 11 22.91 14.71 7.36
CA ARG A 11 21.61 15.40 7.32
C ARG A 11 21.27 15.91 5.92
N ALA A 12 22.21 16.54 5.23
CA ALA A 12 22.00 17.02 3.87
C ALA A 12 21.71 15.88 2.89
N SER A 13 22.38 14.73 3.04
CA SER A 13 22.11 13.53 2.24
C SER A 13 20.68 13.02 2.49
N PHE A 14 20.27 12.89 3.75
CA PHE A 14 18.90 12.47 4.10
C PHE A 14 17.85 13.43 3.53
N ILE A 15 18.02 14.75 3.71
CA ILE A 15 17.05 15.74 3.21
C ILE A 15 16.90 15.64 1.70
N ARG A 16 18.01 15.52 0.95
CA ARG A 16 17.95 15.35 -0.52
C ARG A 16 17.19 14.10 -0.93
N TRP A 17 17.43 12.98 -0.25
CA TRP A 17 16.68 11.76 -0.52
C TRP A 17 15.21 11.89 -0.13
N ALA A 18 14.90 12.49 1.01
CA ALA A 18 13.52 12.69 1.46
C ALA A 18 12.71 13.60 0.51
N LEU A 19 13.33 14.68 0.01
CA LEU A 19 12.71 15.57 -0.99
C LEU A 19 12.40 14.88 -2.32
N PHE A 20 13.04 13.75 -2.61
CA PHE A 20 12.76 12.93 -3.79
C PHE A 20 11.81 11.78 -3.46
N THR A 21 12.12 10.97 -2.45
CA THR A 21 11.39 9.71 -2.16
C THR A 21 10.00 9.95 -1.58
N VAL A 22 9.80 10.98 -0.75
CA VAL A 22 8.48 11.26 -0.17
C VAL A 22 7.49 11.69 -1.25
N PRO A 23 7.76 12.71 -2.08
CA PRO A 23 6.84 13.05 -3.17
C PRO A 23 6.63 11.89 -4.15
N LEU A 24 7.68 11.14 -4.50
CA LEU A 24 7.59 10.00 -5.40
C LEU A 24 6.60 8.95 -4.88
N VAL A 25 6.75 8.51 -3.63
CA VAL A 25 5.89 7.48 -3.03
C VAL A 25 4.46 8.00 -2.89
N VAL A 26 4.28 9.24 -2.41
CA VAL A 26 2.95 9.85 -2.25
C VAL A 26 2.25 9.97 -3.61
N LEU A 27 2.91 10.54 -4.62
CA LEU A 27 2.30 10.74 -5.94
C LEU A 27 1.93 9.42 -6.62
N LEU A 28 2.83 8.43 -6.61
CA LEU A 28 2.54 7.12 -7.22
C LEU A 28 1.40 6.40 -6.49
N GLY A 29 1.36 6.47 -5.16
CA GLY A 29 0.29 5.87 -4.37
C GLY A 29 -1.08 6.48 -4.68
N PHE A 30 -1.18 7.81 -4.69
CA PHE A 30 -2.43 8.49 -5.05
C PHE A 30 -2.79 8.30 -6.51
N LEU A 31 -1.83 8.31 -7.41
CA LEU A 31 -2.07 8.08 -8.84
C LEU A 31 -2.66 6.68 -9.09
N SER A 32 -2.12 5.64 -8.44
CA SER A 32 -2.68 4.29 -8.54
C SER A 32 -4.14 4.25 -8.06
N GLY A 33 -4.45 4.87 -6.92
CA GLY A 33 -5.81 4.97 -6.42
C GLY A 33 -6.76 5.70 -7.39
N GLN A 34 -6.35 6.85 -7.91
CA GLN A 34 -7.16 7.66 -8.84
C GLN A 34 -7.42 6.93 -10.15
N LEU A 35 -6.39 6.33 -10.75
CA LEU A 35 -6.52 5.58 -12.00
C LEU A 35 -7.37 4.32 -11.86
N SER A 36 -7.45 3.75 -10.66
CA SER A 36 -8.25 2.56 -10.37
C SER A 36 -9.71 2.87 -10.06
N GLY A 37 -10.11 4.15 -10.01
CA GLY A 37 -11.44 4.53 -9.55
C GLY A 37 -11.67 4.17 -8.08
N SER A 38 -10.59 4.07 -7.29
CA SER A 38 -10.71 3.75 -5.86
C SER A 38 -11.38 4.90 -5.12
N GLY A 39 -12.50 4.60 -4.50
CA GLY A 39 -13.23 5.57 -3.68
C GLY A 39 -14.67 5.14 -3.40
N ALA A 40 -15.24 5.76 -2.38
CA ALA A 40 -16.64 5.54 -1.98
C ALA A 40 -17.66 5.95 -3.06
N GLY A 41 -17.22 6.64 -4.13
CA GLY A 41 -18.05 7.08 -5.25
C GLY A 41 -18.26 6.04 -6.34
N SER A 42 -17.51 4.94 -6.36
CA SER A 42 -17.70 3.85 -7.32
C SER A 42 -19.06 3.18 -7.10
N PHE A 43 -19.89 3.10 -8.14
CA PHE A 43 -21.21 2.44 -8.07
C PHE A 43 -21.08 0.99 -7.64
N TRP A 44 -20.10 0.25 -8.19
CA TRP A 44 -19.82 -1.12 -7.80
C TRP A 44 -19.48 -1.21 -6.30
N PHE A 45 -18.57 -0.36 -5.79
CA PHE A 45 -18.20 -0.39 -4.38
C PHE A 45 -19.36 -0.03 -3.45
N GLN A 46 -20.27 0.85 -3.89
CA GLN A 46 -21.48 1.19 -3.13
C GLN A 46 -22.46 0.02 -3.03
N SER A 47 -22.54 -0.82 -4.07
CA SER A 47 -23.43 -1.99 -4.10
C SER A 47 -22.96 -3.15 -3.21
N LEU A 48 -21.67 -3.17 -2.80
CA LEU A 48 -21.15 -4.21 -1.93
C LEU A 48 -21.73 -4.11 -0.52
N GLU A 49 -21.98 -5.25 0.10
CA GLU A 49 -22.22 -5.35 1.55
C GLU A 49 -20.92 -5.07 2.30
N LYS A 50 -20.97 -4.17 3.28
CA LYS A 50 -19.76 -3.69 3.97
C LYS A 50 -19.57 -4.39 5.30
N PRO A 51 -18.36 -4.85 5.61
CA PRO A 51 -18.02 -5.43 6.90
C PRO A 51 -18.32 -4.47 8.06
N ALA A 52 -18.66 -5.00 9.22
CA ALA A 52 -18.92 -4.21 10.43
C ALA A 52 -17.71 -3.39 10.89
N ILE A 53 -16.49 -3.86 10.57
CA ILE A 53 -15.23 -3.17 10.89
C ILE A 53 -14.84 -2.13 9.84
N PHE A 54 -15.65 -1.92 8.79
CA PHE A 54 -15.33 -0.97 7.73
C PHE A 54 -15.28 0.46 8.28
N PRO A 55 -14.11 1.14 8.21
CA PRO A 55 -13.99 2.50 8.75
C PRO A 55 -14.67 3.51 7.82
N PRO A 56 -15.06 4.68 8.35
CA PRO A 56 -15.56 5.78 7.52
C PRO A 56 -14.60 6.08 6.36
N PRO A 57 -15.10 6.31 5.12
CA PRO A 57 -14.27 6.43 3.91
C PRO A 57 -13.15 7.48 4.00
N MET A 58 -13.37 8.56 4.74
CA MET A 58 -12.37 9.62 4.93
C MET A 58 -11.05 9.12 5.54
N TRP A 59 -11.13 8.09 6.41
CA TRP A 59 -9.94 7.56 7.07
C TRP A 59 -8.95 6.91 6.10
N PHE A 60 -9.44 6.33 5.00
CA PHE A 60 -8.55 5.75 3.99
C PHE A 60 -7.61 6.81 3.41
N GLY A 61 -8.13 7.97 3.02
CA GLY A 61 -7.30 9.06 2.49
C GLY A 61 -6.29 9.59 3.52
N ILE A 62 -6.72 9.81 4.77
CA ILE A 62 -5.85 10.31 5.84
C ILE A 62 -4.74 9.30 6.15
N VAL A 63 -5.11 8.04 6.39
CA VAL A 63 -4.15 7.00 6.78
C VAL A 63 -3.16 6.74 5.65
N TRP A 64 -3.61 6.56 4.40
CA TRP A 64 -2.70 6.34 3.28
C TRP A 64 -1.75 7.52 3.05
N THR A 65 -2.20 8.77 3.26
CA THR A 65 -1.29 9.93 3.19
C THR A 65 -0.16 9.81 4.19
N ILE A 66 -0.50 9.53 5.45
CA ILE A 66 0.49 9.36 6.53
C ILE A 66 1.44 8.20 6.20
N LEU A 67 0.90 7.05 5.78
CA LEU A 67 1.69 5.86 5.48
C LEU A 67 2.66 6.09 4.31
N TYR A 68 2.23 6.72 3.22
CA TYR A 68 3.10 7.02 2.09
C TYR A 68 4.22 8.00 2.47
N VAL A 69 3.94 8.98 3.33
CA VAL A 69 4.99 9.86 3.87
C VAL A 69 6.00 9.06 4.71
N LEU A 70 5.53 8.20 5.62
CA LEU A 70 6.40 7.36 6.44
C LEU A 70 7.24 6.40 5.60
N MET A 71 6.66 5.78 4.57
CA MET A 71 7.35 4.92 3.61
C MET A 71 8.44 5.68 2.85
N GLY A 72 8.13 6.88 2.37
CA GLY A 72 9.09 7.75 1.68
C GLY A 72 10.26 8.17 2.58
N LEU A 73 9.98 8.50 3.84
CA LEU A 73 11.01 8.82 4.85
C LEU A 73 11.86 7.58 5.20
N ALA A 74 11.24 6.41 5.34
CA ALA A 74 11.94 5.16 5.59
C ALA A 74 12.91 4.84 4.43
N LEU A 75 12.44 4.97 3.19
CA LEU A 75 13.27 4.78 2.01
C LEU A 75 14.42 5.80 1.96
N ALA A 76 14.17 7.08 2.27
CA ALA A 76 15.18 8.12 2.34
C ALA A 76 16.32 7.79 3.30
N LEU A 77 15.97 7.26 4.49
CA LEU A 77 16.95 6.84 5.51
C LEU A 77 17.85 5.71 5.00
N VAL A 78 17.30 4.75 4.27
CA VAL A 78 18.07 3.64 3.69
C VAL A 78 18.88 4.14 2.49
N CYS A 79 18.34 4.99 1.62
CA CYS A 79 19.06 5.58 0.50
C CYS A 79 20.23 6.44 0.96
N ALA A 80 20.11 7.18 2.06
CA ALA A 80 21.16 7.97 2.65
C ALA A 80 22.26 7.15 3.36
N ALA A 81 22.05 5.85 3.60
CA ALA A 81 23.00 4.96 4.28
C ALA A 81 24.08 4.42 3.33
N TRP A 82 24.88 5.33 2.74
CA TRP A 82 25.95 4.96 1.82
C TRP A 82 26.95 4.00 2.46
N GLY A 83 27.34 2.96 1.70
CA GLY A 83 28.30 1.95 2.16
C GLY A 83 27.73 0.92 3.14
N ALA A 84 26.48 1.02 3.57
CA ALA A 84 25.86 0.02 4.43
C ALA A 84 25.65 -1.31 3.69
N ARG A 85 26.05 -2.41 4.35
CA ARG A 85 25.85 -3.77 3.82
C ARG A 85 24.35 -4.04 3.66
N GLY A 86 23.97 -4.62 2.52
CA GLY A 86 22.57 -5.01 2.25
C GLY A 86 21.66 -3.85 1.82
N ARG A 87 22.17 -2.59 1.73
CA ARG A 87 21.39 -1.42 1.28
C ARG A 87 20.71 -1.64 -0.07
N GLY A 88 21.42 -2.14 -1.06
CA GLY A 88 20.87 -2.38 -2.41
C GLY A 88 19.71 -3.38 -2.39
N LEU A 89 19.87 -4.50 -1.65
CA LEU A 89 18.83 -5.50 -1.47
C LEU A 89 17.60 -4.91 -0.75
N ALA A 90 17.82 -4.12 0.29
CA ALA A 90 16.75 -3.46 1.03
C ALA A 90 15.94 -2.51 0.13
N ILE A 91 16.61 -1.72 -0.72
CA ILE A 91 15.93 -0.84 -1.71
C ILE A 91 15.17 -1.66 -2.74
N ALA A 92 15.74 -2.76 -3.24
CA ALA A 92 15.07 -3.63 -4.21
C ALA A 92 13.79 -4.25 -3.65
N PHE A 93 13.81 -4.75 -2.41
CA PHE A 93 12.61 -5.27 -1.75
C PHE A 93 11.58 -4.18 -1.44
N PHE A 94 12.02 -2.97 -1.09
CA PHE A 94 11.11 -1.83 -0.97
C PHE A 94 10.42 -1.52 -2.30
N ALA A 95 11.17 -1.49 -3.41
CA ALA A 95 10.60 -1.25 -4.73
C ALA A 95 9.61 -2.36 -5.11
N LEU A 96 9.95 -3.62 -4.87
CA LEU A 96 9.10 -4.76 -5.17
C LEU A 96 7.78 -4.70 -4.39
N GLN A 97 7.83 -4.54 -3.05
CA GLN A 97 6.63 -4.44 -2.24
C GLN A 97 5.80 -3.21 -2.62
N PHE A 98 6.44 -2.10 -3.01
CA PHE A 98 5.71 -0.90 -3.41
C PHE A 98 4.98 -1.09 -4.74
N VAL A 99 5.56 -1.78 -5.72
CA VAL A 99 4.87 -2.17 -6.96
C VAL A 99 3.66 -3.04 -6.66
N VAL A 100 3.79 -4.04 -5.77
CA VAL A 100 2.67 -4.90 -5.36
C VAL A 100 1.59 -4.08 -4.62
N ASN A 101 2.00 -3.11 -3.78
CA ASN A 101 1.07 -2.19 -3.12
C ASN A 101 0.25 -1.39 -4.15
N LEU A 102 0.91 -0.83 -5.18
CA LEU A 102 0.24 -0.07 -6.25
C LEU A 102 -0.70 -0.97 -7.08
N ALA A 103 -0.39 -2.24 -7.23
CA ALA A 103 -1.20 -3.19 -8.01
C ALA A 103 -2.50 -3.59 -7.30
N TRP A 104 -2.59 -3.47 -5.97
CA TRP A 104 -3.78 -3.87 -5.22
C TRP A 104 -5.03 -3.06 -5.59
N SER A 105 -4.92 -1.73 -5.68
CA SER A 105 -6.06 -0.86 -6.03
C SER A 105 -6.68 -1.18 -7.39
N PRO A 106 -5.92 -1.32 -8.50
CA PRO A 106 -6.49 -1.74 -9.77
C PRO A 106 -7.15 -3.12 -9.72
N VAL A 107 -6.55 -4.09 -9.03
CA VAL A 107 -7.13 -5.44 -8.92
C VAL A 107 -8.47 -5.41 -8.17
N PHE A 108 -8.53 -4.68 -7.06
CA PHE A 108 -9.75 -4.62 -6.25
C PHE A 108 -10.83 -3.75 -6.91
N PHE A 109 -10.51 -2.50 -7.32
CA PHE A 109 -11.50 -1.51 -7.74
C PHE A 109 -11.75 -1.46 -9.25
N ALA A 110 -10.74 -1.72 -10.10
CA ALA A 110 -10.91 -1.66 -11.55
C ALA A 110 -11.26 -3.04 -12.15
N MET A 111 -10.66 -4.12 -11.63
CA MET A 111 -10.95 -5.48 -12.09
C MET A 111 -12.10 -6.13 -11.32
N HIS A 112 -12.53 -5.54 -10.20
CA HIS A 112 -13.57 -6.05 -9.29
C HIS A 112 -13.28 -7.47 -8.77
N ASP A 113 -12.00 -7.88 -8.73
CA ASP A 113 -11.59 -9.22 -8.31
C ASP A 113 -11.09 -9.21 -6.85
N MET A 114 -12.01 -9.40 -5.91
CA MET A 114 -11.70 -9.43 -4.49
C MET A 114 -10.81 -10.63 -4.09
N ARG A 115 -10.87 -11.76 -4.83
CA ARG A 115 -10.04 -12.94 -4.56
C ARG A 115 -8.60 -12.71 -4.97
N ALA A 116 -8.39 -12.20 -6.20
CA ALA A 116 -7.05 -11.82 -6.64
C ALA A 116 -6.47 -10.72 -5.76
N ALA A 117 -7.28 -9.71 -5.37
CA ALA A 117 -6.86 -8.65 -4.46
C ALA A 117 -6.42 -9.21 -3.08
N LEU A 118 -7.12 -10.23 -2.56
CA LEU A 118 -6.74 -10.90 -1.31
C LEU A 118 -5.39 -11.61 -1.43
N ILE A 119 -5.11 -12.25 -2.56
CA ILE A 119 -3.79 -12.86 -2.84
C ILE A 119 -2.72 -11.79 -2.92
N VAL A 120 -2.97 -10.70 -3.66
CA VAL A 120 -2.04 -9.58 -3.82
C VAL A 120 -1.67 -8.96 -2.46
N ILE A 121 -2.66 -8.69 -1.59
CA ILE A 121 -2.38 -8.10 -0.28
C ILE A 121 -1.69 -9.09 0.66
N GLY A 122 -1.99 -10.38 0.59
CA GLY A 122 -1.27 -11.41 1.34
C GLY A 122 0.20 -11.53 0.94
N VAL A 123 0.50 -11.44 -0.37
CA VAL A 123 1.88 -11.37 -0.87
C VAL A 123 2.55 -10.07 -0.39
N LEU A 124 1.81 -8.96 -0.39
CA LEU A 124 2.29 -7.67 0.11
C LEU A 124 2.70 -7.75 1.58
N ASP A 125 1.88 -8.36 2.44
CA ASP A 125 2.18 -8.55 3.87
C ASP A 125 3.54 -9.22 4.07
N VAL A 126 3.81 -10.30 3.33
CA VAL A 126 5.08 -11.03 3.39
C VAL A 126 6.24 -10.17 2.90
N LEU A 127 6.07 -9.45 1.78
CA LEU A 127 7.12 -8.59 1.22
C LEU A 127 7.46 -7.41 2.14
N VAL A 128 6.46 -6.84 2.81
CA VAL A 128 6.68 -5.75 3.78
C VAL A 128 7.39 -6.27 5.02
N LEU A 129 7.05 -7.45 5.54
CA LEU A 129 7.78 -8.09 6.62
C LEU A 129 9.27 -8.30 6.27
N ILE A 130 9.56 -8.83 5.08
CA ILE A 130 10.93 -8.98 4.59
C ILE A 130 11.63 -7.62 4.49
N THR A 131 10.94 -6.63 3.95
CA THR A 131 11.47 -5.25 3.81
C THR A 131 11.82 -4.66 5.17
N ILE A 132 10.96 -4.82 6.18
CA ILE A 132 11.22 -4.36 7.56
C ILE A 132 12.48 -5.03 8.12
N VAL A 133 12.65 -6.34 7.96
CA VAL A 133 13.85 -7.07 8.42
C VAL A 133 15.10 -6.55 7.72
N LEU A 134 15.05 -6.32 6.41
CA LEU A 134 16.18 -5.79 5.65
C LEU A 134 16.50 -4.33 6.06
N PHE A 135 15.48 -3.50 6.25
CA PHE A 135 15.65 -2.12 6.71
C PHE A 135 16.25 -2.09 8.12
N TRP A 136 15.82 -2.99 9.01
CA TRP A 136 16.39 -3.10 10.37
C TRP A 136 17.90 -3.31 10.36
N ARG A 137 18.40 -4.12 9.41
CA ARG A 137 19.85 -4.39 9.25
C ARG A 137 20.63 -3.17 8.73
N VAL A 138 19.97 -2.26 8.00
CA VAL A 138 20.58 -1.05 7.43
C VAL A 138 20.39 0.15 8.37
N ARG A 139 19.14 0.42 8.79
CA ARG A 139 18.74 1.54 9.64
C ARG A 139 17.49 1.17 10.45
N LYS A 140 17.66 0.95 11.75
CA LYS A 140 16.55 0.56 12.65
C LYS A 140 15.37 1.52 12.59
N LEU A 141 15.62 2.84 12.57
CA LEU A 141 14.57 3.85 12.47
C LEU A 141 13.72 3.68 11.18
N ALA A 142 14.35 3.34 10.05
CA ALA A 142 13.63 3.10 8.81
C ALA A 142 12.66 1.91 8.91
N ALA A 143 13.07 0.85 9.59
CA ALA A 143 12.19 -0.31 9.85
C ALA A 143 11.02 0.07 10.77
N VAL A 144 11.26 0.84 11.83
CA VAL A 144 10.23 1.31 12.76
C VAL A 144 9.17 2.16 12.03
N LEU A 145 9.59 3.00 11.09
CA LEU A 145 8.66 3.82 10.28
C LEU A 145 7.73 2.98 9.37
N LEU A 146 8.08 1.73 9.07
CA LEU A 146 7.24 0.82 8.30
C LEU A 146 6.25 0.00 9.16
N LEU A 147 6.37 0.01 10.49
CA LEU A 147 5.46 -0.77 11.36
C LEU A 147 4.00 -0.30 11.28
N PRO A 148 3.68 1.00 11.27
CA PRO A 148 2.30 1.45 11.07
C PRO A 148 1.73 1.00 9.72
N TYR A 149 2.56 0.97 8.67
CA TYR A 149 2.15 0.48 7.36
C TYR A 149 1.84 -1.01 7.39
N LEU A 150 2.68 -1.85 8.02
CA LEU A 150 2.40 -3.27 8.20
C LEU A 150 1.08 -3.49 8.95
N ALA A 151 0.87 -2.77 10.06
CA ALA A 151 -0.37 -2.89 10.83
C ALA A 151 -1.61 -2.56 9.98
N TRP A 152 -1.51 -1.53 9.14
CA TRP A 152 -2.62 -1.13 8.26
C TRP A 152 -2.91 -2.14 7.16
N ILE A 153 -1.88 -2.71 6.49
CA ILE A 153 -2.11 -3.69 5.42
C ILE A 153 -2.63 -5.02 5.98
N VAL A 154 -2.20 -5.46 7.16
CA VAL A 154 -2.78 -6.63 7.84
C VAL A 154 -4.26 -6.38 8.17
N PHE A 155 -4.62 -5.20 8.67
CA PHE A 155 -6.02 -4.81 8.84
C PHE A 155 -6.77 -4.81 7.50
N ALA A 156 -6.19 -4.27 6.43
CA ALA A 156 -6.79 -4.27 5.10
C ALA A 156 -6.93 -5.68 4.51
N THR A 157 -6.04 -6.62 4.85
CA THR A 157 -6.16 -8.04 4.49
C THR A 157 -7.39 -8.67 5.14
N VAL A 158 -7.60 -8.43 6.44
CA VAL A 158 -8.81 -8.90 7.14
C VAL A 158 -10.06 -8.26 6.55
N LEU A 159 -9.99 -6.97 6.23
CA LEU A 159 -11.10 -6.25 5.62
C LEU A 159 -11.45 -6.80 4.22
N ASN A 160 -10.45 -7.05 3.38
CA ASN A 160 -10.64 -7.64 2.05
C ASN A 160 -11.24 -9.05 2.13
N TRP A 161 -10.76 -9.86 3.08
CA TRP A 161 -11.34 -11.18 3.33
C TRP A 161 -12.82 -11.11 3.74
N GLN A 162 -13.20 -10.21 4.65
CA GLN A 162 -14.59 -10.01 5.04
C GLN A 162 -15.47 -9.50 3.89
N PHE A 163 -14.94 -8.60 3.03
CA PHE A 163 -15.65 -8.21 1.82
C PHE A 163 -15.94 -9.40 0.91
N LEU A 164 -14.97 -10.30 0.74
CA LEU A 164 -15.14 -11.50 -0.08
C LEU A 164 -16.17 -12.46 0.51
N GLU A 165 -16.23 -12.63 1.84
CA GLU A 165 -17.21 -13.49 2.50
C GLU A 165 -18.63 -12.94 2.42
N LEU A 166 -18.80 -11.62 2.60
CA LEU A 166 -20.10 -10.98 2.51
C LEU A 166 -20.62 -10.86 1.07
N ASN A 167 -19.72 -10.88 0.09
CA ASN A 167 -20.06 -10.74 -1.33
C ASN A 167 -19.51 -11.92 -2.15
N PRO A 168 -20.03 -13.16 -1.98
CA PRO A 168 -19.46 -14.37 -2.60
C PRO A 168 -19.51 -14.35 -4.13
N GLY A 169 -20.43 -13.60 -4.74
CA GLY A 169 -20.51 -13.35 -6.18
C GLY A 169 -19.44 -12.38 -6.70
N GLY A 170 -18.59 -11.83 -5.82
CA GLY A 170 -17.50 -10.93 -6.19
C GLY A 170 -17.95 -9.55 -6.65
N GLY A 171 -19.22 -9.19 -6.42
CA GLY A 171 -19.81 -7.95 -6.93
C GLY A 171 -19.96 -7.92 -8.46
N ILE A 172 -19.60 -9.00 -9.16
CA ILE A 172 -19.75 -9.14 -10.61
C ILE A 172 -21.21 -9.42 -10.99
N GLU A 173 -21.96 -10.03 -10.08
CA GLU A 173 -23.40 -10.17 -10.23
C GLU A 173 -24.11 -8.91 -9.70
N GLY A 174 -23.94 -7.82 -10.42
CA GLY A 174 -24.80 -6.65 -10.27
C GLY A 174 -26.22 -6.99 -10.68
N PRO A 175 -27.24 -6.16 -10.32
CA PRO A 175 -28.68 -6.45 -10.49
C PRO A 175 -29.16 -6.62 -11.93
N ALA A 176 -28.28 -6.88 -12.89
CA ALA A 176 -28.62 -7.17 -14.28
C ALA A 176 -29.42 -8.47 -14.45
N ASN A 177 -29.23 -9.46 -13.55
CA ASN A 177 -30.01 -10.70 -13.65
C ASN A 177 -31.40 -10.61 -12.99
N GLY A 178 -31.63 -9.67 -12.08
CA GLY A 178 -32.95 -9.45 -11.51
C GLY A 178 -33.92 -8.63 -12.37
N ALA A 179 -33.41 -7.98 -13.41
CA ALA A 179 -34.25 -7.16 -14.30
C ALA A 179 -34.74 -7.93 -15.55
N VAL A 180 -34.11 -9.08 -15.87
CA VAL A 180 -34.50 -9.87 -17.05
C VAL A 180 -35.64 -10.86 -16.72
N GLU A 181 -35.77 -11.29 -15.48
CA GLU A 181 -36.86 -12.21 -15.09
C GLU A 181 -38.25 -11.55 -14.93
N ARG A 182 -38.38 -10.25 -15.10
CA ARG A 182 -39.64 -9.55 -14.88
C ARG A 182 -40.44 -9.20 -16.15
N PHE A 183 -40.02 -9.67 -17.33
CA PHE A 183 -40.72 -9.42 -18.61
C PHE A 183 -41.18 -10.68 -19.36
N GLU A 184 -41.26 -11.83 -18.69
CA GLU A 184 -41.98 -12.99 -19.23
C GLU A 184 -43.27 -13.19 -18.44
N LEU A 185 -44.29 -12.39 -18.79
CA LEU A 185 -45.75 -12.67 -18.63
C LEU A 185 -46.49 -12.16 -19.83
#